data_10f7148ed60f437b8184e79c2936d481
#
_entry.id   10f7148ed60f437b8184e79c2936d481
#
_cell.length_a   1.000
_cell.length_b   1.000
_cell.length_c   1.000
_cell.angle_alpha   90.00
_cell.angle_beta   90.00
_cell.angle_gamma   90.00
#
_symmetry.space_group_name_H-M   'P 1'
#
loop_
_entity.id
_entity.type
_entity.pdbx_description
1 polymer ?
#
loop_
_entity_poly.entity_id
_entity_poly.type
_entity_poly.pdbx_seq_one_letter_code
_entity_poly.pdbx_strand_id
1 'polypeptide(L)'
;FIFFGTPEFAAIILEKLIAADYVPVAVVCNPNEPVGRKQILTPPLVKRLIEKHLPAGRQEGPIEIFQPATKLDLLALCPKLSAIAPDFMVIAAYGKIIPKEILDIPYRGTLNIHPSLLPKYRGTSPIQYAILKGDKETGVTIMGVDEEMDHGPILANSILPIANSDTYEILSQKLAISGAELLIKTIPYFISGNIKPIEQDHSKATYTKIIKKEDGEIYWLKNADEIERMTRAYYPWPTSWTTWNNRILKIIETEPLESSEKDFTDSAIADFVKWPIGRVFLYNSIIAVKCGQGALIIKKLQLEGGKVLTAKEFLNGHKNFVGSVLKQKKTRAKWLAQATTDATPERLTL
;
A
#
# COMPACT_ATOMS: atom_id res chain seq x y z
N PHE A 1 19.47 -16.46 8.99
CA PHE A 1 18.64 -15.31 9.39
C PHE A 1 17.21 -15.71 9.67
N ILE A 2 16.48 -14.85 10.40
CA ILE A 2 15.04 -14.98 10.61
C ILE A 2 14.32 -13.92 9.74
N PHE A 3 13.22 -14.31 9.08
CA PHE A 3 12.43 -13.42 8.23
C PHE A 3 11.10 -13.08 8.89
N PHE A 4 10.78 -11.78 8.99
CA PHE A 4 9.50 -11.25 9.46
C PHE A 4 8.71 -10.66 8.30
N GLY A 5 7.54 -11.21 8.00
CA GLY A 5 6.73 -10.69 6.90
C GLY A 5 5.38 -11.39 6.79
N THR A 6 4.39 -10.74 6.17
CA THR A 6 3.02 -11.30 6.10
C THR A 6 2.39 -11.20 4.71
N PRO A 7 2.22 -9.99 4.09
CA PRO A 7 1.47 -9.82 2.84
C PRO A 7 2.25 -10.26 1.61
N GLU A 8 1.66 -10.08 0.45
CA GLU A 8 2.25 -10.42 -0.85
C GLU A 8 3.61 -9.76 -1.08
N PHE A 9 3.78 -8.50 -0.68
CA PHE A 9 5.07 -7.79 -0.73
C PHE A 9 6.20 -8.61 -0.05
N ALA A 10 5.93 -9.13 1.15
CA ALA A 10 6.88 -9.98 1.88
C ALA A 10 7.10 -11.33 1.21
N ALA A 11 6.04 -11.93 0.67
CA ALA A 11 6.14 -13.24 0.00
C ALA A 11 7.01 -13.17 -1.27
N ILE A 12 6.85 -12.12 -2.08
CA ILE A 12 7.68 -11.89 -3.28
C ILE A 12 9.16 -11.73 -2.90
N ILE A 13 9.44 -10.95 -1.85
CA ILE A 13 10.81 -10.76 -1.36
C ILE A 13 11.40 -12.09 -0.88
N LEU A 14 10.67 -12.83 -0.06
CA LEU A 14 11.14 -14.10 0.46
C LEU A 14 11.37 -15.14 -0.64
N GLU A 15 10.47 -15.22 -1.62
CA GLU A 15 10.62 -16.12 -2.79
C GLU A 15 11.92 -15.82 -3.56
N LYS A 16 12.21 -14.55 -3.81
CA LYS A 16 13.45 -14.15 -4.50
C LYS A 16 14.70 -14.40 -3.64
N LEU A 17 14.64 -14.20 -2.33
CA LEU A 17 15.74 -14.56 -1.42
C LEU A 17 16.04 -16.05 -1.49
N ILE A 18 15.02 -16.90 -1.38
CA ILE A 18 15.16 -18.36 -1.47
C ILE A 18 15.74 -18.78 -2.83
N ALA A 19 15.27 -18.18 -3.92
CA ALA A 19 15.79 -18.44 -5.27
C ALA A 19 17.26 -18.02 -5.48
N ALA A 20 17.76 -17.13 -4.62
CA ALA A 20 19.16 -16.70 -4.58
C ALA A 20 19.99 -17.39 -3.47
N ASP A 21 19.53 -18.55 -2.99
CA ASP A 21 20.13 -19.36 -1.91
C ASP A 21 20.18 -18.69 -0.54
N TYR A 22 19.48 -17.56 -0.34
CA TYR A 22 19.26 -16.98 0.98
C TYR A 22 18.00 -17.55 1.62
N VAL A 23 18.16 -18.70 2.29
CA VAL A 23 17.06 -19.40 2.92
C VAL A 23 17.01 -19.06 4.41
N PRO A 24 15.89 -18.55 4.96
CA PRO A 24 15.77 -18.28 6.39
C PRO A 24 15.74 -19.58 7.20
N VAL A 25 16.20 -19.53 8.43
CA VAL A 25 16.09 -20.64 9.39
C VAL A 25 14.74 -20.65 10.08
N ALA A 26 14.09 -19.49 10.17
CA ALA A 26 12.73 -19.34 10.68
C ALA A 26 12.00 -18.17 10.00
N VAL A 27 10.68 -18.26 10.02
CA VAL A 27 9.78 -17.21 9.50
C VAL A 27 8.76 -16.84 10.57
N VAL A 28 8.57 -15.53 10.77
CA VAL A 28 7.55 -14.98 11.67
C VAL A 28 6.52 -14.22 10.83
N CYS A 29 5.26 -14.65 10.87
CA CYS A 29 4.16 -14.02 10.14
C CYS A 29 2.90 -13.92 10.99
N ASN A 30 1.91 -13.15 10.52
CA ASN A 30 0.64 -13.05 11.22
C ASN A 30 -0.11 -14.40 11.24
N PRO A 31 -1.03 -14.63 12.18
CA PRO A 31 -1.92 -15.77 12.18
C PRO A 31 -2.75 -15.89 10.90
N ASN A 32 -3.34 -17.05 10.68
CA ASN A 32 -4.33 -17.23 9.63
C ASN A 32 -5.53 -16.32 9.89
N GLU A 33 -6.03 -15.66 8.85
CA GLU A 33 -7.13 -14.71 8.96
C GLU A 33 -8.34 -15.15 8.11
N PRO A 34 -9.57 -14.84 8.54
CA PRO A 34 -10.77 -15.06 7.75
C PRO A 34 -10.77 -14.16 6.50
N VAL A 35 -10.85 -14.75 5.30
CA VAL A 35 -10.81 -14.01 4.02
C VAL A 35 -12.09 -14.21 3.23
N GLY A 36 -12.53 -13.14 2.57
CA GLY A 36 -13.68 -13.14 1.67
C GLY A 36 -15.03 -13.20 2.40
N ARG A 37 -16.12 -13.29 1.60
CA ARG A 37 -17.50 -13.29 2.15
C ARG A 37 -17.81 -14.53 2.99
N LYS A 38 -17.17 -15.65 2.70
CA LYS A 38 -17.35 -16.92 3.42
C LYS A 38 -16.48 -17.05 4.67
N GLN A 39 -15.68 -16.02 4.99
CA GLN A 39 -14.80 -16.00 6.17
C GLN A 39 -13.93 -17.27 6.28
N ILE A 40 -13.37 -17.71 5.14
CA ILE A 40 -12.51 -18.90 5.10
C ILE A 40 -11.18 -18.54 5.74
N LEU A 41 -10.79 -19.30 6.77
CA LEU A 41 -9.51 -19.14 7.45
C LEU A 41 -8.36 -19.42 6.48
N THR A 42 -7.62 -18.37 6.10
CA THR A 42 -6.61 -18.42 5.04
C THR A 42 -5.23 -18.13 5.63
N PRO A 43 -4.21 -18.98 5.40
CA PRO A 43 -2.86 -18.72 5.85
C PRO A 43 -2.22 -17.55 5.08
N PRO A 44 -1.33 -16.79 5.72
CA PRO A 44 -0.54 -15.75 5.05
C PRO A 44 0.23 -16.30 3.84
N LEU A 45 0.46 -15.43 2.86
CA LEU A 45 1.18 -15.81 1.63
C LEU A 45 2.60 -16.31 1.92
N VAL A 46 3.29 -15.68 2.86
CA VAL A 46 4.63 -16.12 3.32
C VAL A 46 4.59 -17.56 3.88
N LYS A 47 3.60 -17.89 4.71
CA LYS A 47 3.44 -19.26 5.23
C LYS A 47 3.20 -20.26 4.10
N ARG A 48 2.28 -19.95 3.18
CA ARG A 48 1.99 -20.83 2.02
C ARG A 48 3.20 -21.02 1.12
N LEU A 49 4.02 -20.00 0.96
CA LEU A 49 5.27 -20.08 0.19
C LEU A 49 6.21 -21.11 0.83
N ILE A 50 6.45 -21.02 2.13
CA ILE A 50 7.33 -21.95 2.85
C ILE A 50 6.80 -23.39 2.79
N GLU A 51 5.50 -23.59 3.06
CA GLU A 51 4.86 -24.91 3.02
C GLU A 51 4.93 -25.57 1.62
N LYS A 52 4.94 -24.76 0.54
CA LYS A 52 4.94 -25.25 -0.84
C LYS A 52 6.35 -25.55 -1.38
N HIS A 53 7.33 -24.73 -1.06
CA HIS A 53 8.64 -24.73 -1.73
C HIS A 53 9.73 -25.51 -0.98
N LEU A 54 9.46 -25.98 0.23
CA LEU A 54 10.45 -26.69 1.03
C LEU A 54 10.02 -28.15 1.23
N PRO A 55 10.53 -29.06 0.38
CA PRO A 55 10.26 -30.47 0.53
C PRO A 55 10.74 -30.98 1.87
N ALA A 56 9.97 -31.88 2.48
CA ALA A 56 10.40 -32.69 3.60
C ALA A 56 11.72 -33.40 3.20
N GLY A 57 12.83 -33.05 3.85
CA GLY A 57 14.12 -33.69 3.56
C GLY A 57 15.32 -32.78 3.33
N ARG A 58 15.24 -31.48 3.64
CA ARG A 58 16.41 -30.60 3.67
C ARG A 58 17.44 -31.14 4.68
N GLN A 59 18.72 -31.13 4.30
CA GLN A 59 19.82 -31.49 5.20
C GLN A 59 19.94 -30.54 6.42
N GLU A 60 19.43 -29.30 6.27
CA GLU A 60 19.45 -28.24 7.31
C GLU A 60 18.20 -28.20 8.20
N GLY A 61 17.29 -29.18 8.08
CA GLY A 61 16.05 -29.24 8.84
C GLY A 61 14.91 -28.35 8.28
N PRO A 62 13.69 -28.46 8.85
CA PRO A 62 12.52 -27.67 8.43
C PRO A 62 12.69 -26.21 8.83
N ILE A 63 12.16 -25.28 8.01
CA ILE A 63 12.02 -23.87 8.41
C ILE A 63 10.90 -23.77 9.44
N GLU A 64 11.22 -23.22 10.60
CA GLU A 64 10.21 -22.98 11.64
C GLU A 64 9.31 -21.81 11.27
N ILE A 65 7.98 -21.96 11.45
CA ILE A 65 7.00 -20.92 11.19
C ILE A 65 6.33 -20.51 12.51
N PHE A 66 6.50 -19.25 12.89
CA PHE A 66 5.90 -18.67 14.09
C PHE A 66 4.78 -17.71 13.70
N GLN A 67 3.62 -17.79 14.36
CA GLN A 67 2.44 -16.98 14.09
C GLN A 67 1.92 -16.30 15.38
N PRO A 68 2.66 -15.38 15.99
CA PRO A 68 2.21 -14.68 17.20
C PRO A 68 1.02 -13.78 16.88
N ALA A 69 -0.07 -13.90 17.65
CA ALA A 69 -1.27 -13.08 17.49
C ALA A 69 -1.12 -11.69 18.14
N THR A 70 -0.49 -11.65 19.32
CA THR A 70 -0.34 -10.46 20.15
C THR A 70 1.14 -10.09 20.36
N LYS A 71 1.38 -8.89 20.94
CA LYS A 71 2.73 -8.47 21.37
C LYS A 71 3.28 -9.44 22.45
N LEU A 72 2.44 -9.94 23.34
CA LEU A 72 2.84 -10.91 24.37
C LEU A 72 3.25 -12.25 23.77
N ASP A 73 2.50 -12.75 22.78
CA ASP A 73 2.89 -13.99 22.08
C ASP A 73 4.22 -13.80 21.35
N LEU A 74 4.45 -12.63 20.77
CA LEU A 74 5.70 -12.31 20.11
C LEU A 74 6.87 -12.28 21.10
N LEU A 75 6.71 -11.65 22.26
CA LEU A 75 7.71 -11.66 23.34
C LEU A 75 7.97 -13.08 23.88
N ALA A 76 6.95 -13.92 23.98
CA ALA A 76 7.10 -15.31 24.39
C ALA A 76 7.96 -16.16 23.42
N LEU A 77 8.22 -15.67 22.20
CA LEU A 77 9.13 -16.30 21.25
C LEU A 77 10.61 -15.99 21.53
N CYS A 78 10.94 -14.97 22.33
CA CYS A 78 12.35 -14.58 22.59
C CYS A 78 13.28 -15.76 22.91
N PRO A 79 12.94 -16.69 23.81
CA PRO A 79 13.84 -17.82 24.13
C PRO A 79 14.07 -18.72 22.91
N LYS A 80 13.04 -18.96 22.08
CA LYS A 80 13.13 -19.78 20.88
C LYS A 80 13.96 -19.10 19.80
N LEU A 81 13.68 -17.81 19.53
CA LEU A 81 14.42 -17.02 18.54
C LEU A 81 15.89 -16.86 18.95
N SER A 82 16.17 -16.69 20.25
CA SER A 82 17.55 -16.65 20.78
C SER A 82 18.27 -17.98 20.63
N ALA A 83 17.57 -19.10 20.85
CA ALA A 83 18.16 -20.43 20.68
C ALA A 83 18.55 -20.75 19.24
N ILE A 84 17.86 -20.13 18.25
CA ILE A 84 18.20 -20.20 16.82
C ILE A 84 19.54 -19.48 16.55
N ALA A 85 19.92 -18.49 17.37
CA ALA A 85 21.12 -17.67 17.25
C ALA A 85 21.31 -17.09 15.82
N PRO A 86 20.36 -16.33 15.28
CA PRO A 86 20.45 -15.81 13.91
C PRO A 86 21.56 -14.77 13.79
N ASP A 87 22.30 -14.77 12.68
CA ASP A 87 23.29 -13.73 12.40
C ASP A 87 22.65 -12.36 12.27
N PHE A 88 21.51 -12.28 11.58
CA PHE A 88 20.71 -11.07 11.40
C PHE A 88 19.23 -11.42 11.24
N MET A 89 18.37 -10.41 11.24
CA MET A 89 16.95 -10.53 10.93
C MET A 89 16.60 -9.65 9.74
N VAL A 90 15.55 -10.02 9.02
CA VAL A 90 14.98 -9.26 7.90
C VAL A 90 13.51 -9.02 8.14
N ILE A 91 13.08 -7.77 8.05
CA ILE A 91 11.67 -7.36 8.14
C ILE A 91 11.21 -6.89 6.75
N ALA A 92 10.07 -7.40 6.30
CA ALA A 92 9.37 -6.93 5.11
C ALA A 92 7.86 -6.90 5.38
N ALA A 93 7.29 -5.71 5.58
CA ALA A 93 5.85 -5.52 5.79
C ALA A 93 5.24 -6.51 6.82
N TYR A 94 5.83 -6.63 7.99
CA TYR A 94 5.32 -7.50 9.06
C TYR A 94 4.02 -6.97 9.68
N GLY A 95 3.88 -5.63 9.75
CA GLY A 95 2.65 -4.96 10.18
C GLY A 95 2.42 -4.89 11.69
N LYS A 96 3.39 -5.32 12.51
CA LYS A 96 3.37 -5.17 13.98
C LYS A 96 4.69 -4.57 14.46
N ILE A 97 4.64 -3.86 15.56
CA ILE A 97 5.84 -3.36 16.24
C ILE A 97 6.58 -4.56 16.85
N ILE A 98 7.86 -4.70 16.51
CA ILE A 98 8.74 -5.74 17.05
C ILE A 98 9.40 -5.17 18.30
N PRO A 99 9.24 -5.83 19.47
CA PRO A 99 9.86 -5.39 20.71
C PRO A 99 11.39 -5.37 20.62
N LYS A 100 12.01 -4.45 21.37
CA LYS A 100 13.49 -4.32 21.44
C LYS A 100 14.17 -5.63 21.83
N GLU A 101 13.58 -6.38 22.75
CA GLU A 101 14.08 -7.66 23.21
C GLU A 101 14.26 -8.69 22.08
N ILE A 102 13.49 -8.54 20.99
CA ILE A 102 13.63 -9.37 19.78
C ILE A 102 14.62 -8.73 18.79
N LEU A 103 14.56 -7.40 18.61
CA LEU A 103 15.49 -6.70 17.72
C LEU A 103 16.96 -6.85 18.13
N ASP A 104 17.22 -7.03 19.42
CA ASP A 104 18.57 -7.21 19.99
C ASP A 104 19.09 -8.67 19.92
N ILE A 105 18.26 -9.64 19.50
CA ILE A 105 18.70 -11.04 19.41
C ILE A 105 19.84 -11.24 18.39
N PRO A 106 19.76 -10.74 17.14
CA PRO A 106 20.80 -10.98 16.17
C PRO A 106 22.02 -10.09 16.43
N TYR A 107 23.20 -10.67 16.50
CA TYR A 107 24.42 -9.90 16.81
C TYR A 107 24.81 -8.88 15.72
N ARG A 108 24.33 -9.04 14.48
CA ARG A 108 24.51 -8.07 13.39
C ARG A 108 23.36 -7.08 13.27
N GLY A 109 22.30 -7.24 14.05
CA GLY A 109 21.12 -6.38 14.01
C GLY A 109 20.07 -6.82 12.98
N THR A 110 19.08 -5.97 12.81
CA THR A 110 17.88 -6.23 12.02
C THR A 110 17.80 -5.26 10.82
N LEU A 111 17.51 -5.80 9.65
CA LEU A 111 17.30 -5.05 8.41
C LEU A 111 15.80 -4.91 8.12
N ASN A 112 15.36 -3.74 7.66
CA ASN A 112 14.01 -3.54 7.15
C ASN A 112 14.05 -3.14 5.67
N ILE A 113 13.13 -3.71 4.87
CA ILE A 113 12.91 -3.36 3.49
C ILE A 113 11.73 -2.40 3.46
N HIS A 114 12.02 -1.10 3.36
CA HIS A 114 11.01 -0.05 3.39
C HIS A 114 10.71 0.45 1.96
N PRO A 115 9.43 0.39 1.49
CA PRO A 115 9.10 0.75 0.10
C PRO A 115 8.90 2.26 -0.09
N SER A 116 9.92 3.04 0.28
CA SER A 116 10.09 4.46 -0.07
C SER A 116 11.57 4.85 -0.12
N LEU A 117 11.86 6.03 -0.61
CA LEU A 117 13.16 6.68 -0.49
C LEU A 117 13.22 7.45 0.83
N LEU A 118 13.66 6.77 1.91
CA LEU A 118 13.79 7.40 3.23
C LEU A 118 14.76 8.61 3.18
N PRO A 119 14.49 9.66 3.96
CA PRO A 119 13.51 9.77 5.05
C PRO A 119 12.08 10.12 4.64
N LYS A 120 11.75 10.08 3.34
CA LYS A 120 10.41 10.38 2.83
C LYS A 120 9.48 9.18 3.07
N TYR A 121 8.25 9.46 3.56
CA TYR A 121 7.20 8.46 3.77
C TYR A 121 7.54 7.36 4.78
N ARG A 122 8.08 7.72 5.95
CA ARG A 122 8.10 6.81 7.10
C ARG A 122 6.69 6.36 7.47
N GLY A 123 6.52 5.18 8.04
CA GLY A 123 5.24 4.67 8.50
C GLY A 123 4.61 3.63 7.59
N THR A 124 3.30 3.45 7.71
CA THR A 124 2.60 2.23 7.28
C THR A 124 2.17 2.18 5.82
N SER A 125 2.13 3.30 5.12
CA SER A 125 1.47 3.39 3.80
C SER A 125 2.29 4.14 2.74
N PRO A 126 3.63 3.95 2.65
CA PRO A 126 4.51 4.74 1.77
C PRO A 126 4.13 4.61 0.29
N ILE A 127 3.74 3.43 -0.17
CA ILE A 127 3.39 3.16 -1.58
C ILE A 127 2.15 3.96 -1.99
N GLN A 128 1.09 3.91 -1.17
CA GLN A 128 -0.14 4.65 -1.43
C GLN A 128 0.13 6.16 -1.44
N TYR A 129 0.93 6.66 -0.49
CA TYR A 129 1.24 8.08 -0.41
C TYR A 129 2.04 8.59 -1.60
N ALA A 130 2.98 7.82 -2.14
CA ALA A 130 3.71 8.18 -3.36
C ALA A 130 2.74 8.38 -4.55
N ILE A 131 1.75 7.49 -4.73
CA ILE A 131 0.73 7.61 -5.77
C ILE A 131 -0.19 8.81 -5.49
N LEU A 132 -0.71 8.95 -4.26
CA LEU A 132 -1.63 10.04 -3.87
C LEU A 132 -1.01 11.41 -4.07
N LYS A 133 0.27 11.57 -3.77
CA LYS A 133 1.00 12.82 -3.94
C LYS A 133 1.39 13.11 -5.39
N GLY A 134 1.27 12.12 -6.28
CA GLY A 134 1.61 12.24 -7.69
C GLY A 134 3.10 12.31 -7.93
N ASP A 135 3.88 11.66 -7.06
CA ASP A 135 5.32 11.54 -7.24
C ASP A 135 5.63 10.85 -8.58
N LYS A 136 6.68 11.29 -9.23
CA LYS A 136 7.13 10.69 -10.51
C LYS A 136 8.04 9.51 -10.29
N GLU A 137 8.64 9.42 -9.11
CA GLU A 137 9.52 8.33 -8.67
C GLU A 137 9.30 8.01 -7.21
N THR A 138 9.61 6.81 -6.84
CA THR A 138 9.72 6.29 -5.49
C THR A 138 10.89 5.34 -5.42
N GLY A 139 10.95 4.46 -4.45
CA GLY A 139 12.02 3.47 -4.40
C GLY A 139 11.89 2.55 -3.21
N VAL A 140 12.96 1.83 -2.94
CA VAL A 140 13.10 0.98 -1.78
C VAL A 140 14.35 1.36 -1.03
N THR A 141 14.27 1.38 0.27
CA THR A 141 15.40 1.58 1.19
C THR A 141 15.61 0.32 2.03
N ILE A 142 16.83 -0.21 2.03
CA ILE A 142 17.29 -1.16 3.04
C ILE A 142 17.87 -0.34 4.18
N MET A 143 17.32 -0.49 5.37
CA MET A 143 17.74 0.25 6.57
C MET A 143 17.99 -0.68 7.74
N GLY A 144 18.84 -0.26 8.66
CA GLY A 144 18.93 -0.84 9.99
C GLY A 144 17.72 -0.44 10.83
N VAL A 145 17.25 -1.33 11.68
CA VAL A 145 16.10 -1.06 12.55
C VAL A 145 16.57 -0.61 13.93
N ASP A 146 15.98 0.47 14.40
CA ASP A 146 16.10 0.95 15.79
C ASP A 146 14.73 0.98 16.49
N GLU A 147 14.62 1.67 17.63
CA GLU A 147 13.41 1.72 18.43
C GLU A 147 12.33 2.64 17.83
N GLU A 148 12.70 3.55 16.92
CA GLU A 148 11.77 4.49 16.31
C GLU A 148 11.32 4.00 14.92
N MET A 149 10.09 4.40 14.52
CA MET A 149 9.50 3.94 13.26
C MET A 149 10.27 4.46 12.04
N ASP A 150 10.85 3.52 11.27
CA ASP A 150 11.58 3.78 10.02
C ASP A 150 12.65 4.88 10.13
N HIS A 151 13.28 4.95 11.31
CA HIS A 151 14.20 6.01 11.71
C HIS A 151 15.67 5.65 11.46
N GLY A 152 16.03 4.39 11.60
CA GLY A 152 17.40 3.92 11.60
C GLY A 152 18.20 4.19 10.32
N PRO A 153 19.51 3.90 10.32
CA PRO A 153 20.42 4.28 9.24
C PRO A 153 20.15 3.54 7.94
N ILE A 154 20.39 4.22 6.82
CA ILE A 154 20.24 3.69 5.47
C ILE A 154 21.48 2.88 5.09
N LEU A 155 21.28 1.66 4.61
CA LEU A 155 22.35 0.82 4.08
C LEU A 155 22.41 0.88 2.54
N ALA A 156 21.26 0.86 1.89
CA ALA A 156 21.16 0.95 0.44
C ALA A 156 19.79 1.49 0.02
N ASN A 157 19.70 2.05 -1.17
CA ASN A 157 18.43 2.42 -1.79
C ASN A 157 18.42 2.10 -3.29
N SER A 158 17.22 2.02 -3.85
CA SER A 158 16.96 1.83 -5.28
C SER A 158 15.81 2.73 -5.69
N ILE A 159 15.99 3.51 -6.76
CA ILE A 159 14.97 4.42 -7.29
C ILE A 159 14.16 3.68 -8.34
N LEU A 160 12.85 3.92 -8.37
CA LEU A 160 11.91 3.33 -9.30
C LEU A 160 10.91 4.38 -9.81
N PRO A 161 10.74 4.54 -11.14
CA PRO A 161 9.74 5.46 -11.68
C PRO A 161 8.32 4.94 -11.43
N ILE A 162 7.39 5.87 -11.20
CA ILE A 162 5.96 5.58 -11.06
C ILE A 162 5.30 5.89 -12.41
N ALA A 163 4.76 4.88 -13.07
CA ALA A 163 3.98 5.08 -14.29
C ALA A 163 2.57 5.59 -13.96
N ASN A 164 1.97 6.37 -14.87
CA ASN A 164 0.59 6.86 -14.71
C ASN A 164 -0.44 5.72 -14.61
N SER A 165 -0.11 4.51 -15.09
CA SER A 165 -0.95 3.32 -14.98
C SER A 165 -0.72 2.50 -13.70
N ASP A 166 0.27 2.86 -12.88
CA ASP A 166 0.59 2.08 -11.69
C ASP A 166 -0.49 2.26 -10.62
N THR A 167 -1.17 1.17 -10.31
CA THR A 167 -1.99 1.04 -9.09
C THR A 167 -1.09 0.68 -7.90
N TYR A 168 -1.63 0.76 -6.69
CA TYR A 168 -0.95 0.26 -5.49
C TYR A 168 -0.44 -1.18 -5.67
N GLU A 169 -1.27 -2.06 -6.23
CA GLU A 169 -0.93 -3.47 -6.44
C GLU A 169 0.27 -3.63 -7.38
N ILE A 170 0.24 -2.96 -8.55
CA ILE A 170 1.33 -3.02 -9.53
C ILE A 170 2.62 -2.42 -8.96
N LEU A 171 2.53 -1.24 -8.32
CA LEU A 171 3.70 -0.57 -7.76
C LEU A 171 4.29 -1.36 -6.58
N SER A 172 3.45 -1.96 -5.74
CA SER A 172 3.87 -2.82 -4.63
C SER A 172 4.67 -4.03 -5.12
N GLN A 173 4.22 -4.70 -6.19
CA GLN A 173 4.95 -5.82 -6.80
C GLN A 173 6.30 -5.37 -7.37
N LYS A 174 6.34 -4.25 -8.10
CA LYS A 174 7.60 -3.69 -8.64
C LYS A 174 8.59 -3.37 -7.51
N LEU A 175 8.12 -2.73 -6.44
CA LEU A 175 8.95 -2.38 -5.29
C LEU A 175 9.41 -3.63 -4.51
N ALA A 176 8.58 -4.65 -4.38
CA ALA A 176 8.97 -5.91 -3.75
C ALA A 176 10.11 -6.61 -4.53
N ILE A 177 10.01 -6.63 -5.85
CA ILE A 177 11.05 -7.19 -6.73
C ILE A 177 12.35 -6.39 -6.58
N SER A 178 12.28 -5.06 -6.73
CA SER A 178 13.44 -4.17 -6.58
C SER A 178 14.07 -4.27 -5.20
N GLY A 179 13.24 -4.35 -4.14
CA GLY A 179 13.70 -4.50 -2.76
C GLY A 179 14.41 -5.81 -2.49
N ALA A 180 13.92 -6.91 -3.05
CA ALA A 180 14.58 -8.20 -2.96
C ALA A 180 15.94 -8.21 -3.65
N GLU A 181 16.01 -7.68 -4.88
CA GLU A 181 17.27 -7.57 -5.64
C GLU A 181 18.29 -6.67 -4.94
N LEU A 182 17.81 -5.57 -4.35
CA LEU A 182 18.66 -4.68 -3.56
C LEU A 182 19.16 -5.37 -2.30
N LEU A 183 18.31 -6.10 -1.57
CA LEU A 183 18.69 -6.82 -0.36
C LEU A 183 19.70 -7.93 -0.67
N ILE A 184 19.49 -8.73 -1.73
CA ILE A 184 20.42 -9.78 -2.17
C ILE A 184 21.82 -9.20 -2.41
N LYS A 185 21.91 -8.03 -3.04
CA LYS A 185 23.20 -7.33 -3.26
C LYS A 185 23.78 -6.75 -1.96
N THR A 186 22.95 -6.39 -1.00
CA THR A 186 23.35 -5.74 0.27
C THR A 186 23.87 -6.75 1.29
N ILE A 187 23.24 -7.94 1.38
CA ILE A 187 23.58 -8.97 2.39
C ILE A 187 25.08 -9.31 2.48
N PRO A 188 25.82 -9.57 1.40
CA PRO A 188 27.25 -9.91 1.49
C PRO A 188 28.09 -8.80 2.15
N TYR A 189 27.81 -7.55 1.81
CA TYR A 189 28.51 -6.39 2.40
C TYR A 189 28.10 -6.17 3.86
N PHE A 190 26.85 -6.42 4.19
CA PHE A 190 26.35 -6.34 5.55
C PHE A 190 26.99 -7.42 6.45
N ILE A 191 27.03 -8.66 5.99
CA ILE A 191 27.63 -9.76 6.74
C ILE A 191 29.14 -9.56 6.92
N SER A 192 29.84 -9.08 5.90
CA SER A 192 31.29 -8.81 5.98
C SER A 192 31.66 -7.57 6.79
N GLY A 193 30.65 -6.74 7.18
CA GLY A 193 30.91 -5.44 7.84
C GLY A 193 31.46 -4.35 6.90
N ASN A 194 31.42 -4.58 5.59
CA ASN A 194 31.97 -3.66 4.60
C ASN A 194 30.95 -2.62 4.11
N ILE A 195 29.73 -2.57 4.69
CA ILE A 195 28.74 -1.54 4.40
C ILE A 195 28.88 -0.40 5.41
N LYS A 196 28.86 0.83 4.93
CA LYS A 196 28.86 2.03 5.78
C LYS A 196 27.44 2.56 5.87
N PRO A 197 26.75 2.40 7.01
CA PRO A 197 25.41 2.96 7.21
C PRO A 197 25.45 4.50 7.12
N ILE A 198 24.40 5.09 6.56
CA ILE A 198 24.24 6.54 6.43
C ILE A 198 23.05 6.96 7.28
N GLU A 199 23.29 7.86 8.24
CA GLU A 199 22.22 8.44 9.05
C GLU A 199 21.22 9.20 8.19
N GLN A 200 19.93 9.07 8.51
CA GLN A 200 18.90 9.82 7.82
C GLN A 200 18.92 11.30 8.19
N ASP A 201 18.64 12.19 7.24
CA ASP A 201 18.36 13.59 7.54
C ASP A 201 16.92 13.72 8.10
N HIS A 202 16.80 13.63 9.42
CA HIS A 202 15.51 13.63 10.12
C HIS A 202 14.70 14.91 9.90
N SER A 203 15.34 16.01 9.53
CA SER A 203 14.64 17.28 9.22
C SER A 203 13.80 17.18 7.93
N LYS A 204 14.10 16.22 7.05
CA LYS A 204 13.39 15.95 5.80
C LYS A 204 12.39 14.82 5.91
N ALA A 205 12.24 14.23 7.10
CA ALA A 205 11.32 13.11 7.28
C ALA A 205 9.86 13.52 7.04
N THR A 206 9.15 12.71 6.28
CA THR A 206 7.70 12.79 6.13
C THR A 206 7.06 11.48 6.58
N TYR A 207 5.82 11.56 7.06
CA TYR A 207 5.16 10.43 7.68
C TYR A 207 3.88 10.07 6.93
N THR A 208 3.57 8.78 6.93
CA THR A 208 2.32 8.23 6.41
C THR A 208 1.52 7.65 7.56
N LYS A 209 0.20 7.66 7.43
CA LYS A 209 -0.72 7.05 8.40
C LYS A 209 -1.29 5.74 7.87
N ILE A 210 -1.88 4.96 8.77
CA ILE A 210 -2.65 3.78 8.41
C ILE A 210 -3.85 4.21 7.56
N ILE A 211 -3.97 3.65 6.37
CA ILE A 211 -5.16 3.84 5.52
C ILE A 211 -6.36 3.17 6.18
N LYS A 212 -7.48 3.88 6.20
CA LYS A 212 -8.76 3.41 6.75
C LYS A 212 -9.81 3.31 5.64
N LYS A 213 -10.88 2.57 5.89
CA LYS A 213 -11.98 2.42 4.93
C LYS A 213 -12.58 3.77 4.50
N GLU A 214 -12.66 4.69 5.44
CA GLU A 214 -13.21 6.04 5.26
C GLU A 214 -12.35 6.92 4.35
N ASP A 215 -11.05 6.63 4.22
CA ASP A 215 -10.15 7.35 3.33
C ASP A 215 -10.49 7.13 1.85
N GLY A 216 -11.16 6.02 1.54
CA GLY A 216 -11.66 5.72 0.21
C GLY A 216 -12.85 6.57 -0.25
N GLU A 217 -13.49 7.37 0.61
CA GLU A 217 -14.61 8.21 0.23
C GLU A 217 -14.17 9.35 -0.69
N ILE A 218 -14.74 9.43 -1.90
CA ILE A 218 -14.39 10.47 -2.88
C ILE A 218 -14.97 11.81 -2.47
N TYR A 219 -14.09 12.82 -2.40
CA TYR A 219 -14.47 14.22 -2.25
C TYR A 219 -14.45 14.90 -3.62
N TRP A 220 -15.59 14.96 -4.28
CA TRP A 220 -15.73 15.44 -5.66
C TRP A 220 -15.30 16.89 -5.88
N LEU A 221 -15.13 17.71 -4.82
CA LEU A 221 -14.55 19.05 -4.89
C LEU A 221 -13.04 19.07 -5.17
N LYS A 222 -12.36 17.94 -5.11
CA LYS A 222 -10.98 17.81 -5.57
C LYS A 222 -10.91 17.91 -7.09
N ASN A 223 -9.68 18.11 -7.62
CA ASN A 223 -9.46 18.03 -9.06
C ASN A 223 -9.52 16.58 -9.57
N ALA A 224 -9.73 16.41 -10.86
CA ALA A 224 -9.87 15.10 -11.48
C ALA A 224 -8.61 14.23 -11.31
N ASP A 225 -7.41 14.83 -11.41
CA ASP A 225 -6.14 14.12 -11.26
C ASP A 225 -5.93 13.60 -9.82
N GLU A 226 -6.34 14.38 -8.81
CA GLU A 226 -6.26 13.91 -7.42
C GLU A 226 -7.18 12.72 -7.16
N ILE A 227 -8.39 12.73 -7.73
CA ILE A 227 -9.35 11.63 -7.58
C ILE A 227 -8.88 10.40 -8.37
N GLU A 228 -8.28 10.61 -9.54
CA GLU A 228 -7.68 9.52 -10.32
C GLU A 228 -6.55 8.84 -9.53
N ARG A 229 -5.59 9.63 -8.99
CA ARG A 229 -4.51 9.09 -8.14
C ARG A 229 -5.06 8.34 -6.93
N MET A 230 -6.11 8.87 -6.30
CA MET A 230 -6.80 8.22 -5.19
C MET A 230 -7.38 6.87 -5.62
N THR A 231 -7.96 6.77 -6.82
CA THR A 231 -8.50 5.53 -7.35
C THR A 231 -7.40 4.47 -7.52
N ARG A 232 -6.25 4.85 -8.07
CA ARG A 232 -5.10 3.95 -8.22
C ARG A 232 -4.46 3.57 -6.89
N ALA A 233 -4.27 4.53 -5.99
CA ALA A 233 -3.63 4.31 -4.70
C ALA A 233 -4.44 3.39 -3.77
N TYR A 234 -5.76 3.42 -3.88
CA TYR A 234 -6.64 2.69 -2.98
C TYR A 234 -7.22 1.39 -3.57
N TYR A 235 -6.87 1.04 -4.79
CA TYR A 235 -7.22 -0.26 -5.34
C TYR A 235 -6.17 -1.31 -4.97
N PRO A 236 -6.55 -2.50 -4.46
CA PRO A 236 -7.92 -3.00 -4.29
C PRO A 236 -8.58 -2.59 -2.95
N TRP A 237 -7.86 -2.02 -2.01
CA TRP A 237 -8.37 -1.64 -0.70
C TRP A 237 -7.84 -0.26 -0.28
N PRO A 238 -8.67 0.60 0.33
CA PRO A 238 -10.10 0.41 0.67
C PRO A 238 -11.04 0.50 -0.54
N THR A 239 -10.54 0.79 -1.72
CA THR A 239 -11.22 1.17 -2.94
C THR A 239 -11.83 2.58 -2.82
N SER A 240 -11.75 3.39 -3.89
CA SER A 240 -12.44 4.68 -3.91
C SER A 240 -13.93 4.49 -4.06
N TRP A 241 -14.74 5.23 -3.30
CA TRP A 241 -16.19 5.07 -3.29
C TRP A 241 -16.92 6.40 -3.08
N THR A 242 -18.16 6.42 -3.52
CA THR A 242 -19.13 7.51 -3.36
C THR A 242 -20.52 6.93 -3.06
N THR A 243 -21.57 7.74 -3.03
CA THR A 243 -22.94 7.25 -2.91
C THR A 243 -23.78 7.66 -4.11
N TRP A 244 -24.59 6.71 -4.58
CA TRP A 244 -25.63 6.90 -5.59
C TRP A 244 -26.90 6.19 -5.15
N ASN A 245 -28.04 6.90 -5.13
CA ASN A 245 -29.33 6.40 -4.63
C ASN A 245 -29.21 5.74 -3.23
N ASN A 246 -28.49 6.38 -2.31
CA ASN A 246 -28.21 5.94 -0.95
C ASN A 246 -27.48 4.59 -0.82
N ARG A 247 -26.87 4.09 -1.91
CA ARG A 247 -26.04 2.88 -1.95
C ARG A 247 -24.59 3.26 -2.21
N ILE A 248 -23.67 2.46 -1.70
CA ILE A 248 -22.25 2.64 -1.97
C ILE A 248 -21.98 2.26 -3.44
N LEU A 249 -21.33 3.17 -4.16
CA LEU A 249 -20.83 2.99 -5.51
C LEU A 249 -19.30 3.08 -5.46
N LYS A 250 -18.63 1.95 -5.65
CA LYS A 250 -17.18 1.90 -5.76
C LYS A 250 -16.76 2.32 -7.17
N ILE A 251 -15.75 3.16 -7.23
CA ILE A 251 -15.10 3.61 -8.47
C ILE A 251 -13.77 2.87 -8.56
N ILE A 252 -13.65 2.04 -9.59
CA ILE A 252 -12.55 1.05 -9.68
C ILE A 252 -11.44 1.54 -10.63
N GLU A 253 -11.83 2.11 -11.77
CA GLU A 253 -10.89 2.55 -12.79
C GLU A 253 -11.40 3.85 -13.41
N THR A 254 -10.51 4.82 -13.50
CA THR A 254 -10.82 6.17 -13.96
C THR A 254 -9.70 6.74 -14.82
N GLU A 255 -10.00 7.85 -15.47
CA GLU A 255 -9.03 8.64 -16.23
C GLU A 255 -9.46 10.11 -16.16
N PRO A 256 -8.56 11.07 -15.94
CA PRO A 256 -8.89 12.47 -16.09
C PRO A 256 -9.34 12.75 -17.51
N LEU A 257 -10.39 13.54 -17.68
CA LEU A 257 -10.80 13.99 -19.00
C LEU A 257 -9.87 15.12 -19.44
N GLU A 258 -8.99 14.80 -20.38
CA GLU A 258 -8.10 15.79 -21.01
C GLU A 258 -8.94 16.72 -21.92
N SER A 259 -9.43 17.80 -21.35
CA SER A 259 -10.10 18.85 -22.10
C SER A 259 -9.86 20.19 -21.41
N SER A 260 -9.59 21.21 -22.19
CA SER A 260 -9.57 22.57 -21.65
C SER A 260 -11.00 22.98 -21.24
N GLU A 261 -11.14 23.90 -20.29
CA GLU A 261 -12.46 24.43 -19.93
C GLU A 261 -13.19 25.03 -21.16
N LYS A 262 -12.43 25.44 -22.20
CA LYS A 262 -12.96 25.91 -23.47
C LYS A 262 -13.65 24.81 -24.30
N ASP A 263 -13.14 23.59 -24.24
CA ASP A 263 -13.75 22.46 -24.98
C ASP A 263 -15.11 22.08 -24.41
N PHE A 264 -15.38 22.43 -23.14
CA PHE A 264 -16.69 22.25 -22.53
C PHE A 264 -17.68 23.36 -22.88
N THR A 265 -17.23 24.50 -23.43
CA THR A 265 -18.11 25.64 -23.80
C THR A 265 -18.60 25.57 -25.24
N ASP A 266 -17.90 24.87 -26.15
CA ASP A 266 -18.22 24.81 -27.58
C ASP A 266 -19.08 23.61 -27.99
N SER A 267 -19.45 22.72 -27.06
CA SER A 267 -20.21 21.51 -27.34
C SER A 267 -21.56 21.50 -26.61
N ALA A 268 -22.32 20.39 -26.75
CA ALA A 268 -23.57 20.12 -26.03
C ALA A 268 -23.45 20.21 -24.46
N ILE A 269 -22.32 20.66 -23.94
CA ILE A 269 -21.96 20.83 -22.52
C ILE A 269 -21.80 22.32 -22.16
N ALA A 270 -22.38 23.24 -22.91
CA ALA A 270 -22.27 24.70 -22.71
C ALA A 270 -22.56 25.18 -21.27
N ASP A 271 -23.33 24.43 -20.52
CA ASP A 271 -23.63 24.70 -19.10
C ASP A 271 -22.73 23.96 -18.08
N PHE A 272 -21.63 23.33 -18.52
CA PHE A 272 -20.77 22.53 -17.63
C PHE A 272 -20.36 23.29 -16.36
N VAL A 273 -20.00 24.57 -16.49
CA VAL A 273 -19.59 25.41 -15.36
C VAL A 273 -20.72 25.54 -14.33
N LYS A 274 -21.99 25.59 -14.76
CA LYS A 274 -23.16 25.73 -13.88
C LYS A 274 -23.60 24.42 -13.24
N TRP A 275 -23.13 23.27 -13.73
CA TRP A 275 -23.55 21.97 -13.18
C TRP A 275 -23.05 21.77 -11.75
N PRO A 276 -23.82 21.08 -10.92
CA PRO A 276 -23.36 20.73 -9.60
C PRO A 276 -22.16 19.76 -9.66
N ILE A 277 -21.22 19.92 -8.75
CA ILE A 277 -20.09 19.00 -8.58
C ILE A 277 -20.62 17.61 -8.24
N GLY A 278 -20.00 16.57 -8.79
CA GLY A 278 -20.49 15.19 -8.69
C GLY A 278 -21.55 14.82 -9.74
N ARG A 279 -21.94 15.75 -10.63
CA ARG A 279 -22.89 15.44 -11.71
C ARG A 279 -22.29 14.45 -12.70
N VAL A 280 -23.04 13.39 -12.96
CA VAL A 280 -22.72 12.38 -13.98
C VAL A 280 -23.27 12.85 -15.33
N PHE A 281 -22.44 12.78 -16.36
CA PHE A 281 -22.82 13.18 -17.72
C PHE A 281 -22.17 12.27 -18.78
N LEU A 282 -22.59 12.39 -20.01
CA LEU A 282 -21.95 11.74 -21.15
C LEU A 282 -21.08 12.75 -21.91
N TYR A 283 -19.85 12.38 -22.16
CA TYR A 283 -18.94 13.07 -23.07
C TYR A 283 -18.53 12.09 -24.16
N ASN A 284 -18.90 12.36 -25.41
CA ASN A 284 -18.65 11.43 -26.53
C ASN A 284 -19.07 9.96 -26.22
N SER A 285 -20.26 9.79 -25.65
CA SER A 285 -20.81 8.48 -25.21
C SER A 285 -20.04 7.81 -24.07
N ILE A 286 -19.10 8.49 -23.43
CA ILE A 286 -18.33 8.00 -22.28
C ILE A 286 -18.88 8.64 -21.01
N ILE A 287 -19.01 7.86 -19.93
CA ILE A 287 -19.44 8.40 -18.63
C ILE A 287 -18.32 9.25 -18.03
N ALA A 288 -18.67 10.47 -17.68
CA ALA A 288 -17.81 11.36 -16.91
C ALA A 288 -18.56 11.96 -15.71
N VAL A 289 -17.78 12.40 -14.71
CA VAL A 289 -18.30 13.05 -13.50
C VAL A 289 -17.61 14.39 -13.33
N LYS A 290 -18.38 15.45 -13.10
CA LYS A 290 -17.85 16.78 -12.84
C LYS A 290 -17.14 16.80 -11.49
N CYS A 291 -15.87 17.24 -11.50
CA CYS A 291 -15.03 17.45 -10.32
C CYS A 291 -14.97 18.93 -9.92
N GLY A 292 -14.29 19.26 -8.84
CA GLY A 292 -14.03 20.64 -8.44
C GLY A 292 -13.24 21.39 -9.50
N GLN A 293 -12.32 20.69 -10.15
CA GLN A 293 -11.63 21.15 -11.36
C GLN A 293 -11.59 20.01 -12.36
N GLY A 294 -12.03 20.25 -13.61
CA GLY A 294 -12.07 19.25 -14.66
C GLY A 294 -13.19 18.21 -14.47
N ALA A 295 -13.06 17.12 -15.16
CA ALA A 295 -13.97 15.98 -15.09
C ALA A 295 -13.21 14.65 -15.08
N LEU A 296 -13.82 13.63 -14.49
CA LEU A 296 -13.25 12.30 -14.35
C LEU A 296 -14.05 11.29 -15.17
N ILE A 297 -13.43 10.64 -16.12
CA ILE A 297 -13.99 9.51 -16.86
C ILE A 297 -14.05 8.31 -15.92
N ILE A 298 -15.20 7.63 -15.90
CA ILE A 298 -15.37 6.37 -15.18
C ILE A 298 -15.28 5.22 -16.17
N LYS A 299 -14.27 4.35 -15.99
CA LYS A 299 -14.06 3.15 -16.82
C LYS A 299 -14.72 1.92 -16.22
N LYS A 300 -14.51 1.69 -14.92
CA LYS A 300 -15.10 0.56 -14.19
C LYS A 300 -15.64 1.01 -12.83
N LEU A 301 -16.77 0.43 -12.45
CA LEU A 301 -17.44 0.74 -11.20
C LEU A 301 -18.18 -0.50 -10.66
N GLN A 302 -18.56 -0.45 -9.37
CA GLN A 302 -19.27 -1.53 -8.71
C GLN A 302 -20.31 -0.98 -7.75
N LEU A 303 -21.58 -1.25 -7.99
CA LEU A 303 -22.63 -0.95 -7.04
C LEU A 303 -22.60 -1.96 -5.88
N GLU A 304 -22.89 -1.49 -4.69
CA GLU A 304 -22.96 -2.33 -3.48
C GLU A 304 -23.78 -3.60 -3.71
N GLY A 305 -23.20 -4.77 -3.37
CA GLY A 305 -23.80 -6.08 -3.61
C GLY A 305 -23.69 -6.60 -5.04
N GLY A 306 -23.25 -5.76 -6.01
CA GLY A 306 -23.12 -6.14 -7.42
C GLY A 306 -21.72 -6.66 -7.80
N LYS A 307 -21.55 -6.90 -9.10
CA LYS A 307 -20.26 -7.21 -9.74
C LYS A 307 -19.57 -5.92 -10.18
N VAL A 308 -18.26 -5.98 -10.41
CA VAL A 308 -17.54 -4.95 -11.13
C VAL A 308 -18.00 -4.97 -12.59
N LEU A 309 -18.38 -3.82 -13.12
CA LEU A 309 -18.85 -3.62 -14.48
C LEU A 309 -18.06 -2.52 -15.15
N THR A 310 -17.91 -2.59 -16.46
CA THR A 310 -17.52 -1.44 -17.26
C THR A 310 -18.63 -0.36 -17.19
N ALA A 311 -18.27 0.89 -17.43
CA ALA A 311 -19.23 1.98 -17.44
C ALA A 311 -20.39 1.75 -18.42
N LYS A 312 -20.11 1.17 -19.61
CA LYS A 312 -21.11 0.83 -20.62
C LYS A 312 -22.09 -0.24 -20.12
N GLU A 313 -21.59 -1.32 -19.52
CA GLU A 313 -22.43 -2.39 -18.96
C GLU A 313 -23.29 -1.86 -17.80
N PHE A 314 -22.74 -0.98 -16.97
CA PHE A 314 -23.49 -0.35 -15.88
C PHE A 314 -24.66 0.47 -16.38
N LEU A 315 -24.48 1.27 -17.46
CA LEU A 315 -25.53 2.07 -18.06
C LEU A 315 -26.68 1.24 -18.66
N ASN A 316 -26.41 0.05 -19.19
CA ASN A 316 -27.46 -0.83 -19.71
C ASN A 316 -28.50 -1.17 -18.66
N GLY A 317 -28.08 -1.36 -17.40
CA GLY A 317 -28.96 -1.64 -16.27
C GLY A 317 -29.42 -0.41 -15.47
N HIS A 318 -28.81 0.77 -15.69
CA HIS A 318 -29.00 1.94 -14.84
C HIS A 318 -29.08 3.23 -15.67
N LYS A 319 -30.09 3.32 -16.55
CA LYS A 319 -30.27 4.46 -17.47
C LYS A 319 -30.39 5.82 -16.78
N ASN A 320 -30.89 5.85 -15.53
CA ASN A 320 -31.02 7.06 -14.71
C ASN A 320 -29.71 7.47 -14.01
N PHE A 321 -28.59 6.80 -14.28
CA PHE A 321 -27.29 7.17 -13.73
C PHE A 321 -26.78 8.48 -14.32
N VAL A 322 -26.94 8.65 -15.64
CA VAL A 322 -26.64 9.92 -16.31
C VAL A 322 -27.60 11.02 -15.83
N GLY A 323 -27.07 12.19 -15.53
CA GLY A 323 -27.82 13.32 -14.96
C GLY A 323 -27.94 13.27 -13.42
N SER A 324 -27.63 12.13 -12.79
CA SER A 324 -27.58 12.05 -11.32
C SER A 324 -26.38 12.81 -10.74
N VAL A 325 -26.45 13.11 -9.44
CA VAL A 325 -25.35 13.75 -8.70
C VAL A 325 -24.86 12.78 -7.64
N LEU A 326 -23.60 12.38 -7.75
CA LEU A 326 -22.93 11.52 -6.78
C LEU A 326 -22.66 12.31 -5.50
N LYS A 327 -22.95 11.68 -4.36
CA LYS A 327 -22.91 12.35 -3.06
C LYS A 327 -21.82 11.73 -2.17
N GLN A 328 -21.27 12.54 -1.31
CA GLN A 328 -20.42 12.14 -0.20
C GLN A 328 -21.24 12.03 1.09
N LYS A 329 -20.87 11.11 1.98
CA LYS A 329 -21.49 10.97 3.31
C LYS A 329 -20.95 12.01 4.28
N LYS A 330 -19.64 12.34 4.20
CA LYS A 330 -19.00 13.34 5.08
C LYS A 330 -19.37 14.76 4.63
N THR A 331 -19.63 15.63 5.61
CA THR A 331 -19.81 17.05 5.35
C THR A 331 -18.45 17.71 5.01
N ARG A 332 -18.49 18.84 4.31
CA ARG A 332 -17.29 19.67 4.00
C ARG A 332 -16.46 19.95 5.26
N ALA A 333 -17.09 20.25 6.37
CA ALA A 333 -16.40 20.51 7.65
C ALA A 333 -15.61 19.31 8.17
N LYS A 334 -16.15 18.09 8.06
CA LYS A 334 -15.45 16.84 8.42
C LYS A 334 -14.28 16.55 7.50
N TRP A 335 -14.39 16.89 6.20
CA TRP A 335 -13.27 16.76 5.27
C TRP A 335 -12.13 17.74 5.57
N LEU A 336 -12.46 19.01 5.85
CA LEU A 336 -11.48 20.02 6.21
C LEU A 336 -10.76 19.68 7.52
N ALA A 337 -11.49 19.20 8.53
CA ALA A 337 -10.90 18.74 9.79
C ALA A 337 -9.93 17.55 9.57
N GLN A 338 -10.27 16.61 8.68
CA GLN A 338 -9.39 15.49 8.35
C GLN A 338 -8.13 15.96 7.59
N ALA A 339 -8.27 16.90 6.67
CA ALA A 339 -7.13 17.44 5.91
C ALA A 339 -6.13 18.20 6.81
N THR A 340 -6.60 18.84 7.87
CA THR A 340 -5.73 19.50 8.86
C THR A 340 -5.03 18.51 9.77
N THR A 341 -5.68 17.40 10.17
CA THR A 341 -5.02 16.31 10.91
C THR A 341 -4.01 15.54 10.06
N ASP A 342 -4.25 15.45 8.76
CA ASP A 342 -3.31 14.81 7.82
C ASP A 342 -2.02 15.65 7.59
N ALA A 343 -2.06 16.94 7.91
CA ALA A 343 -0.91 17.86 7.82
C ALA A 343 -0.06 17.91 9.11
N THR A 344 -0.58 17.44 10.22
CA THR A 344 0.14 17.36 11.50
C THR A 344 0.69 15.95 11.70
N PRO A 345 2.00 15.78 11.91
CA PRO A 345 2.54 14.48 12.29
C PRO A 345 1.97 14.11 13.67
N GLU A 346 0.99 13.21 13.73
CA GLU A 346 0.75 12.49 14.97
C GLU A 346 2.05 11.74 15.29
N ARG A 347 2.78 12.20 16.30
CA ARG A 347 3.77 11.34 16.94
C ARG A 347 2.98 10.15 17.46
N LEU A 348 3.09 9.02 16.76
CA LEU A 348 2.66 7.73 17.30
C LEU A 348 3.52 7.50 18.54
N THR A 349 3.06 8.00 19.68
CA THR A 349 3.58 7.58 20.98
C THR A 349 3.31 6.09 21.11
N LEU A 350 4.37 5.35 21.19
CA LEU A 350 4.49 3.91 21.43
C LEU A 350 3.75 3.45 22.70
#